data_f0f70bda9598cf6281777185d8151012
#
_entry.id   f0f70bda9598cf6281777185d8151012
#
_cell.length_a   1.000
_cell.length_b   1.000
_cell.length_c   1.000
_cell.angle_alpha   90.00
_cell.angle_beta   90.00
_cell.angle_gamma   90.00
#
_symmetry.space_group_name_H-M   'P 1'
#
loop_
_entity.id
_entity.type
_entity.pdbx_description
1 polymer ?
#
loop_
_entity_poly.entity_id
_entity_poly.type
_entity_poly.pdbx_seq_one_letter_code
_entity_poly.pdbx_strand_id
1 'polypeptide(L)'
;MTWLPVTGNLRANGSLALGVAGRCCALIGPSPLDGELAMRRAALDAAAPAQMAAARAAASDLAMRAAAALVTVQGSRAILAGQHAQRLAREALFLLVFASRPAIKECLSGRLTRAVS
;
A
#
# COMPACT_ATOMS: atom_id res chain seq x y z
N MET A 1 -28.52 -5.81 12.47
CA MET A 1 -27.36 -5.69 11.55
C MET A 1 -26.09 -6.03 12.30
N THR A 2 -25.40 -7.02 11.84
CA THR A 2 -24.16 -7.45 12.50
C THR A 2 -23.05 -6.46 12.15
N TRP A 3 -22.44 -5.91 13.16
CA TRP A 3 -21.36 -4.95 12.99
C TRP A 3 -20.03 -5.70 12.92
N LEU A 4 -19.35 -5.62 11.77
CA LEU A 4 -18.06 -6.25 11.64
C LEU A 4 -16.99 -5.42 12.36
N PRO A 5 -16.05 -6.10 13.05
CA PRO A 5 -14.96 -5.36 13.68
C PRO A 5 -14.18 -4.57 12.64
N VAL A 6 -14.02 -3.28 12.91
CA VAL A 6 -13.29 -2.37 12.02
C VAL A 6 -11.85 -2.85 11.80
N THR A 7 -11.23 -3.38 12.84
CA THR A 7 -9.85 -3.85 12.78
C THR A 7 -9.67 -5.03 11.81
N GLY A 8 -10.65 -5.93 11.72
CA GLY A 8 -10.61 -7.05 10.79
C GLY A 8 -10.61 -6.59 9.35
N ASN A 9 -11.48 -5.63 9.02
CA ASN A 9 -11.54 -5.07 7.67
C ASN A 9 -10.27 -4.31 7.32
N LEU A 10 -9.71 -3.57 8.26
CA LEU A 10 -8.48 -2.82 8.03
C LEU A 10 -7.31 -3.75 7.74
N ARG A 11 -7.22 -4.87 8.44
CA ARG A 11 -6.17 -5.86 8.19
C ARG A 11 -6.29 -6.47 6.81
N ALA A 12 -7.50 -6.86 6.42
CA ALA A 12 -7.75 -7.43 5.10
C ALA A 12 -7.39 -6.44 3.99
N ASN A 13 -7.80 -5.17 4.14
CA ASN A 13 -7.50 -4.14 3.15
C ASN A 13 -6.00 -3.82 3.13
N GLY A 14 -5.34 -3.85 4.27
CA GLY A 14 -3.88 -3.73 4.35
C GLY A 14 -3.18 -4.87 3.61
N SER A 15 -3.69 -6.10 3.73
CA SER A 15 -3.16 -7.25 3.02
C SER A 15 -3.31 -7.10 1.51
N LEU A 16 -4.43 -6.53 1.03
CA LEU A 16 -4.59 -6.24 -0.39
C LEU A 16 -3.52 -5.25 -0.87
N ALA A 17 -3.29 -4.19 -0.11
CA ALA A 17 -2.26 -3.20 -0.44
C ALA A 17 -0.87 -3.83 -0.49
N LEU A 18 -0.54 -4.68 0.49
CA LEU A 18 0.75 -5.37 0.50
C LEU A 18 0.87 -6.39 -0.63
N GLY A 19 -0.24 -6.96 -1.09
CA GLY A 19 -0.26 -7.80 -2.28
C GLY A 19 0.13 -7.02 -3.53
N VAL A 20 -0.40 -5.82 -3.69
CA VAL A 20 -0.02 -4.92 -4.80
C VAL A 20 1.46 -4.55 -4.69
N ALA A 21 1.93 -4.18 -3.50
CA ALA A 21 3.34 -3.87 -3.27
C ALA A 21 4.23 -5.06 -3.61
N GLY A 22 3.85 -6.26 -3.19
CA GLY A 22 4.61 -7.49 -3.46
C GLY A 22 4.71 -7.77 -4.95
N ARG A 23 3.62 -7.58 -5.69
CA ARG A 23 3.63 -7.76 -7.15
C ARG A 23 4.56 -6.74 -7.82
N CYS A 24 4.52 -5.48 -7.38
CA CYS A 24 5.42 -4.46 -7.89
C CYS A 24 6.88 -4.82 -7.60
N CYS A 25 7.19 -5.24 -6.36
CA CYS A 25 8.53 -5.63 -5.98
C CYS A 25 9.05 -6.79 -6.83
N ALA A 26 8.21 -7.79 -7.11
CA ALA A 26 8.57 -8.92 -7.94
C ALA A 26 8.93 -8.48 -9.36
N LEU A 27 8.20 -7.53 -9.91
CA LEU A 27 8.44 -7.03 -11.26
C LEU A 27 9.63 -6.07 -11.36
N ILE A 28 9.93 -5.34 -10.28
CA ILE A 28 11.10 -4.46 -10.20
C ILE A 28 12.40 -5.30 -10.13
N GLY A 29 12.36 -6.41 -9.40
CA GLY A 29 13.53 -7.19 -9.04
C GLY A 29 14.10 -6.76 -7.68
N PRO A 30 15.23 -7.32 -7.25
CA PRO A 30 15.79 -7.05 -5.92
C PRO A 30 15.98 -5.55 -5.68
N SER A 31 15.48 -5.07 -4.54
CA SER A 31 15.56 -3.66 -4.17
C SER A 31 15.37 -3.51 -2.65
N PRO A 32 15.69 -2.32 -2.10
CA PRO A 32 15.42 -2.04 -0.69
C PRO A 32 13.94 -2.15 -0.29
N LEU A 33 13.01 -2.07 -1.25
CA LEU A 33 11.59 -2.23 -0.96
C LEU A 33 11.27 -3.63 -0.44
N ASP A 34 12.04 -4.64 -0.81
CA ASP A 34 11.80 -6.02 -0.36
C ASP A 34 11.86 -6.12 1.17
N GLY A 35 12.84 -5.46 1.79
CA GLY A 35 12.96 -5.44 3.24
C GLY A 35 11.80 -4.69 3.90
N GLU A 36 11.41 -3.58 3.33
CA GLU A 36 10.27 -2.83 3.85
C GLU A 36 8.97 -3.63 3.70
N LEU A 37 8.79 -4.33 2.60
CA LEU A 37 7.62 -5.18 2.38
C LEU A 37 7.52 -6.25 3.47
N ALA A 38 8.62 -6.93 3.77
CA ALA A 38 8.65 -7.94 4.82
C ALA A 38 8.31 -7.32 6.18
N MET A 39 8.87 -6.17 6.49
CA MET A 39 8.61 -5.46 7.73
C MET A 39 7.13 -5.06 7.85
N ARG A 40 6.54 -4.54 6.76
CA ARG A 40 5.14 -4.11 6.79
C ARG A 40 4.18 -5.28 6.91
N ARG A 41 4.51 -6.42 6.30
CA ARG A 41 3.71 -7.65 6.46
C ARG A 41 3.71 -8.11 7.92
N ALA A 42 4.87 -8.14 8.54
CA ALA A 42 4.99 -8.53 9.94
C ALA A 42 4.24 -7.54 10.85
N ALA A 43 4.37 -6.24 10.60
CA ALA A 43 3.70 -5.22 11.40
C ALA A 43 2.18 -5.30 11.28
N LEU A 44 1.66 -5.55 10.08
CA LEU A 44 0.21 -5.68 9.87
C LEU A 44 -0.33 -6.91 10.60
N ASP A 45 0.38 -8.04 10.52
CA ASP A 45 -0.02 -9.27 11.19
C ASP A 45 -0.03 -9.12 12.70
N ALA A 46 0.93 -8.38 13.25
CA ALA A 46 1.08 -8.20 14.69
C ALA A 46 0.30 -7.00 15.26
N ALA A 47 -0.32 -6.19 14.40
CA ALA A 47 -0.95 -4.95 14.85
C ALA A 47 -2.12 -5.20 15.80
N ALA A 48 -2.06 -4.54 16.96
CA ALA A 48 -3.18 -4.47 17.89
C ALA A 48 -4.24 -3.49 17.33
N PRO A 49 -5.50 -3.56 17.83
CA PRO A 49 -6.55 -2.66 17.33
C PRO A 49 -6.16 -1.18 17.29
N ALA A 50 -5.43 -0.70 18.30
CA ALA A 50 -5.01 0.70 18.35
C ALA A 50 -3.96 1.06 17.28
N GLN A 51 -3.27 0.06 16.73
CA GLN A 51 -2.20 0.24 15.75
C GLN A 51 -2.68 -0.01 14.31
N MET A 52 -3.90 -0.52 14.15
CA MET A 52 -4.34 -1.05 12.87
C MET A 52 -4.49 0.03 11.80
N ALA A 53 -5.01 1.22 12.17
CA ALA A 53 -5.16 2.31 11.22
C ALA A 53 -3.80 2.75 10.66
N ALA A 54 -2.79 2.86 11.52
CA ALA A 54 -1.43 3.22 11.10
C ALA A 54 -0.81 2.12 10.22
N ALA A 55 -1.00 0.85 10.58
CA ALA A 55 -0.49 -0.27 9.80
C ALA A 55 -1.15 -0.34 8.42
N ARG A 56 -2.46 -0.10 8.34
CA ARG A 56 -3.20 -0.04 7.08
C ARG A 56 -2.70 1.11 6.21
N ALA A 57 -2.48 2.29 6.81
CA ALA A 57 -1.98 3.45 6.08
C ALA A 57 -0.56 3.20 5.56
N ALA A 58 0.30 2.60 6.36
CA ALA A 58 1.66 2.27 5.95
C ALA A 58 1.68 1.28 4.78
N ALA A 59 0.77 0.31 4.77
CA ALA A 59 0.64 -0.65 3.67
C ALA A 59 0.25 0.05 2.37
N SER A 60 -0.70 0.97 2.40
CA SER A 60 -1.13 1.73 1.23
C SER A 60 -0.04 2.68 0.72
N ASP A 61 0.68 3.31 1.63
CA ASP A 61 1.82 4.15 1.29
C ASP A 61 2.90 3.33 0.56
N LEU A 62 3.22 2.15 1.07
CA LEU A 62 4.20 1.28 0.43
C LEU A 62 3.73 0.83 -0.95
N ALA A 63 2.46 0.45 -1.10
CA ALA A 63 1.91 0.06 -2.39
C ALA A 63 2.07 1.18 -3.43
N MET A 64 1.80 2.42 -3.03
CA MET A 64 1.92 3.57 -3.91
C MET A 64 3.38 3.81 -4.31
N ARG A 65 4.29 3.74 -3.35
CA ARG A 65 5.72 3.93 -3.63
C ARG A 65 6.29 2.82 -4.51
N ALA A 66 5.88 1.58 -4.27
CA ALA A 66 6.32 0.44 -5.08
C ALA A 66 5.79 0.56 -6.51
N ALA A 67 4.53 0.98 -6.67
CA ALA A 67 3.96 1.20 -7.99
C ALA A 67 4.67 2.34 -8.73
N ALA A 68 4.96 3.43 -8.03
CA ALA A 68 5.70 4.54 -8.62
C ALA A 68 7.11 4.11 -9.05
N ALA A 69 7.78 3.30 -8.22
CA ALA A 69 9.09 2.76 -8.56
C ALA A 69 9.03 1.87 -9.80
N LEU A 70 8.01 1.00 -9.88
CA LEU A 70 7.84 0.11 -11.03
C LEU A 70 7.61 0.90 -12.31
N VAL A 71 6.73 1.89 -12.28
CA VAL A 71 6.45 2.75 -13.43
C VAL A 71 7.74 3.47 -13.88
N THR A 72 8.51 3.95 -12.92
CA THR A 72 9.75 4.66 -13.19
C THR A 72 10.79 3.74 -13.84
N VAL A 73 10.94 2.52 -13.34
CA VAL A 73 11.87 1.54 -13.88
C VAL A 73 11.50 1.16 -15.33
N GLN A 74 10.21 0.99 -15.59
CA GLN A 74 9.74 0.61 -16.93
C GLN A 74 9.72 1.79 -17.92
N GLY A 75 9.72 3.02 -17.42
CA GLY A 75 9.69 4.20 -18.26
C GLY A 75 8.35 4.38 -18.98
N SER A 76 8.38 5.02 -20.14
CA SER A 76 7.14 5.35 -20.88
C SER A 76 6.31 4.14 -21.29
N ARG A 77 6.90 2.96 -21.35
CA ARG A 77 6.17 1.72 -21.63
C ARG A 77 5.12 1.41 -20.58
N ALA A 78 5.32 1.90 -19.36
CA ALA A 78 4.42 1.63 -18.24
C ALA A 78 3.02 2.23 -18.44
N ILE A 79 2.90 3.28 -19.26
CA ILE A 79 1.61 3.94 -19.47
C ILE A 79 0.78 3.29 -20.58
N LEU A 80 1.33 2.31 -21.30
CA LEU A 80 0.62 1.64 -22.37
C LEU A 80 -0.44 0.69 -21.80
N ALA A 81 -1.61 0.66 -22.44
CA ALA A 81 -2.68 -0.24 -22.05
C ALA A 81 -2.20 -1.69 -22.08
N GLY A 82 -2.61 -2.48 -21.09
CA GLY A 82 -2.22 -3.88 -20.99
C GLY A 82 -0.92 -4.13 -20.23
N GLN A 83 -0.20 -3.09 -19.86
CA GLN A 83 1.02 -3.24 -19.06
C GLN A 83 0.66 -3.44 -17.58
N HIS A 84 1.37 -4.35 -16.92
CA HIS A 84 1.15 -4.63 -15.50
C HIS A 84 1.38 -3.40 -14.63
N ALA A 85 2.41 -2.59 -14.95
CA ALA A 85 2.74 -1.40 -14.17
C ALA A 85 1.57 -0.40 -14.13
N GLN A 86 0.90 -0.16 -15.25
CA GLN A 86 -0.24 0.75 -15.29
C GLN A 86 -1.38 0.23 -14.42
N ARG A 87 -1.70 -1.06 -14.54
CA ARG A 87 -2.76 -1.68 -13.74
C ARG A 87 -2.45 -1.60 -12.26
N LEU A 88 -1.23 -1.95 -11.88
CA LEU A 88 -0.82 -1.92 -10.48
C LEU A 88 -0.83 -0.51 -9.90
N ALA A 89 -0.45 0.50 -10.70
CA ALA A 89 -0.52 1.89 -10.28
C ALA A 89 -1.96 2.31 -10.00
N ARG A 90 -2.91 1.91 -10.84
CA ARG A 90 -4.32 2.20 -10.61
C ARG A 90 -4.86 1.49 -9.38
N GLU A 91 -4.47 0.25 -9.17
CA GLU A 91 -4.85 -0.50 -7.98
C GLU A 91 -4.30 0.15 -6.72
N ALA A 92 -3.04 0.61 -6.75
CA ALA A 92 -2.43 1.29 -5.62
C ALA A 92 -3.16 2.59 -5.30
N LEU A 93 -3.50 3.39 -6.31
CA LEU A 93 -4.27 4.63 -6.11
C LEU A 93 -5.64 4.34 -5.51
N PHE A 94 -6.32 3.30 -6.00
CA PHE A 94 -7.61 2.90 -5.47
C PHE A 94 -7.51 2.53 -3.98
N LEU A 95 -6.46 1.83 -3.59
CA LEU A 95 -6.29 1.37 -2.22
C LEU A 95 -5.91 2.50 -1.25
N LEU A 96 -5.57 3.68 -1.75
CA LEU A 96 -5.40 4.84 -0.88
C LEU A 96 -6.74 5.29 -0.27
N VAL A 97 -7.84 5.08 -0.98
CA VAL A 97 -9.14 5.60 -0.58
C VAL A 97 -10.18 4.52 -0.31
N PHE A 98 -9.96 3.29 -0.77
CA PHE A 98 -10.92 2.20 -0.60
C PHE A 98 -11.12 1.90 0.89
N ALA A 99 -12.37 1.87 1.32
CA ALA A 99 -12.75 1.63 2.70
C ALA A 99 -12.03 2.56 3.68
N SER A 100 -11.73 3.78 3.26
CA SER A 100 -11.05 4.77 4.08
C SER A 100 -11.90 5.20 5.25
N ARG A 101 -11.26 5.40 6.39
CA ARG A 101 -11.87 5.92 7.60
C ARG A 101 -11.07 7.14 8.06
N PRO A 102 -11.65 8.04 8.89
CA PRO A 102 -10.94 9.25 9.32
C PRO A 102 -9.54 8.98 9.88
N ALA A 103 -9.37 7.97 10.70
CA ALA A 103 -8.07 7.65 11.28
C ALA A 103 -7.05 7.24 10.20
N ILE A 104 -7.47 6.46 9.19
CA ILE A 104 -6.60 6.04 8.10
C ILE A 104 -6.25 7.25 7.23
N LYS A 105 -7.24 8.05 6.88
CA LYS A 105 -7.04 9.25 6.07
C LYS A 105 -6.04 10.19 6.73
N GLU A 106 -6.16 10.40 8.04
CA GLU A 106 -5.25 11.25 8.80
C GLU A 106 -3.83 10.70 8.76
N CYS A 107 -3.65 9.41 9.08
CA CYS A 107 -2.34 8.76 9.05
C CYS A 107 -1.73 8.82 7.66
N LEU A 108 -2.51 8.48 6.64
CA LEU A 108 -2.02 8.37 5.27
C LEU A 108 -1.68 9.74 4.68
N SER A 109 -2.54 10.73 4.89
CA SER A 109 -2.25 12.07 4.38
C SER A 109 -1.02 12.66 5.06
N GLY A 110 -0.82 12.38 6.36
CA GLY A 110 0.39 12.78 7.07
C GLY A 110 1.65 12.16 6.47
N ARG A 111 1.59 10.87 6.11
CA ARG A 111 2.72 10.21 5.46
C ARG A 111 3.00 10.76 4.06
N LEU A 112 1.95 10.95 3.27
CA LEU A 112 2.10 11.37 1.87
C LEU A 112 2.50 12.85 1.72
N THR A 113 2.17 13.68 2.71
CA THR A 113 2.48 15.11 2.66
C THR A 113 3.72 15.47 3.47
N ARG A 114 4.43 14.47 4.01
CA ARG A 114 5.60 14.72 4.84
C ARG A 114 6.72 15.35 4.01
N ALA A 115 7.17 16.51 4.46
CA ALA A 115 8.29 17.19 3.82
C ALA A 115 9.61 16.47 4.13
N VAL A 116 10.54 16.56 3.19
CA VAL A 116 11.91 16.10 3.43
C VAL A 116 12.59 17.15 4.30
N SER A 117 13.15 16.71 5.42
CA SER A 117 13.86 17.59 6.33
C SER A 117 15.36 17.57 6.07
#